data_499e6f7d463e13b4f7a4fa96743fd495
#
_entry.id   499e6f7d463e13b4f7a4fa96743fd495
#
_cell.length_a   1.000
_cell.length_b   1.000
_cell.length_c   1.000
_cell.angle_alpha   90.00
_cell.angle_beta   90.00
_cell.angle_gamma   90.00
#
_symmetry.space_group_name_H-M   'P 1'
#
loop_
_entity.id
_entity.type
_entity.pdbx_description
1 polymer ?
#
loop_
_entity_poly.entity_id
_entity_poly.type
_entity_poly.pdbx_seq_one_letter_code
_entity_poly.pdbx_strand_id
1 'polypeptide(L)'
;PATEHVGWSDGVTEVDDVTLPDAQKPAEAFVATGWPAFPSPDTARRMANAIRVLSMDAIEKARSGHPGMPMGMADIAVALWGAHFKHDPAQPGWFDRDRFVLSNGHGSMLLYSLLHLTGYDLSIDDIKDFRQLHSRTPGHPEVGVTPGVETTTGPLGQGLANAVGMALAEKLLAAEFNRPGHDIVDHFTWVFAGDGCLMEGVSHEACALAAIWRLSKLVMLYDDNGISIDGDVKGWYRENVAERFAAYGWNVIDAVDGHDAWAVAQAIAQARDWGETGRPVVDGEGVGELRFAPTIIICKTVIGKGSPNRAGTAKAHGESLGAEEIAATRKALGWSEPPFEIPADLYAAWDATQVGAERHARWQDAFDAYAAQFPEEAAELERRMRGVLPADWEDIMDNLVMDTVMEADNIATRAASQRALNYLGPALPELLGGSADLTGSNLTAWKGVEMLRPSADNDADLNGGRHINY
;
A
#
# COMPACT_ATOMS: atom_id res chain seq x y z
N PRO A 1 -48.45 28.31 12.09
CA PRO A 1 -47.75 27.29 12.83
C PRO A 1 -46.28 27.45 12.60
N ALA A 2 -45.60 27.65 13.69
CA ALA A 2 -44.18 27.92 13.74
C ALA A 2 -43.35 26.66 13.48
N THR A 3 -42.38 26.75 12.61
CA THR A 3 -41.33 25.74 12.43
C THR A 3 -40.24 25.97 13.49
N GLU A 4 -40.16 25.05 14.43
CA GLU A 4 -39.04 25.01 15.39
C GLU A 4 -37.77 24.58 14.65
N HIS A 5 -36.77 25.46 14.63
CA HIS A 5 -35.41 25.14 14.26
C HIS A 5 -34.78 24.38 15.44
N VAL A 6 -34.49 23.11 15.22
CA VAL A 6 -33.61 22.34 16.09
C VAL A 6 -32.18 22.80 15.80
N GLY A 7 -31.64 23.62 16.70
CA GLY A 7 -30.24 24.00 16.70
C GLY A 7 -29.36 22.80 17.07
N TRP A 8 -28.46 22.44 16.18
CA TRP A 8 -27.32 21.56 16.52
C TRP A 8 -26.34 22.39 17.33
N SER A 9 -26.16 22.03 18.58
CA SER A 9 -25.14 22.63 19.43
C SER A 9 -23.75 22.21 18.96
N ASP A 10 -22.89 23.21 18.74
CA ASP A 10 -21.49 23.09 18.43
C ASP A 10 -20.73 22.39 19.58
N GLY A 11 -20.69 21.08 19.53
CA GLY A 11 -19.78 20.23 20.30
C GLY A 11 -18.65 19.75 19.41
N VAL A 12 -17.90 20.67 18.82
CA VAL A 12 -16.60 20.33 18.22
C VAL A 12 -15.63 20.13 19.38
N THR A 13 -15.39 18.88 19.77
CA THR A 13 -14.19 18.55 20.53
C THR A 13 -13.00 18.87 19.63
N GLU A 14 -12.18 19.83 20.05
CA GLU A 14 -10.89 20.12 19.43
C GLU A 14 -10.16 18.78 19.20
N VAL A 15 -9.85 18.49 17.94
CA VAL A 15 -8.92 17.41 17.60
C VAL A 15 -7.58 17.90 18.14
N ASP A 16 -7.07 17.24 19.17
CA ASP A 16 -5.80 17.55 19.76
C ASP A 16 -4.74 17.71 18.66
N ASP A 17 -4.14 18.89 18.64
CA ASP A 17 -3.03 19.26 17.78
C ASP A 17 -1.87 18.31 18.10
N VAL A 18 -1.74 17.22 17.31
CA VAL A 18 -0.62 16.29 17.45
C VAL A 18 0.60 17.04 16.95
N THR A 19 1.21 17.79 17.85
CA THR A 19 2.52 18.40 17.61
C THR A 19 3.52 17.30 17.27
N LEU A 20 3.96 17.28 16.01
CA LEU A 20 5.10 16.43 15.58
C LEU A 20 6.25 16.63 16.58
N PRO A 21 6.96 15.55 16.97
CA PRO A 21 8.11 15.68 17.86
C PRO A 21 9.11 16.67 17.27
N ASP A 22 9.63 17.52 18.14
CA ASP A 22 10.51 18.64 17.85
C ASP A 22 11.52 18.34 16.72
N ALA A 23 11.54 19.14 15.66
CA ALA A 23 12.29 18.95 14.42
C ALA A 23 13.83 18.94 14.60
N GLN A 24 14.31 18.87 15.83
CA GLN A 24 15.73 18.90 16.20
C GLN A 24 16.28 17.59 16.80
N LYS A 25 15.55 16.48 16.77
CA LYS A 25 16.15 15.19 17.14
C LYS A 25 17.04 14.67 16.01
N PRO A 26 18.35 14.46 16.28
CA PRO A 26 19.32 14.13 15.22
C PRO A 26 19.10 12.71 14.66
N ALA A 27 19.74 12.46 13.52
CA ALA A 27 19.79 11.19 12.78
C ALA A 27 20.07 9.92 13.63
N GLU A 28 20.48 10.06 14.88
CA GLU A 28 20.74 8.98 15.83
C GLU A 28 19.48 8.13 16.18
N ALA A 29 18.29 8.68 16.09
CA ALA A 29 17.06 7.94 16.36
C ALA A 29 16.77 6.85 15.29
N PHE A 30 17.22 7.05 14.05
CA PHE A 30 17.08 6.06 12.96
C PHE A 30 18.05 4.89 13.10
N VAL A 31 19.24 5.11 13.64
CA VAL A 31 20.26 4.07 13.82
C VAL A 31 19.86 3.05 14.89
N ALA A 32 19.11 3.49 15.90
CA ALA A 32 18.67 2.63 17.00
C ALA A 32 17.63 1.58 16.59
N THR A 33 16.96 1.77 15.44
CA THR A 33 15.88 0.87 14.95
C THR A 33 16.35 -0.15 13.91
N GLY A 34 17.65 -0.19 13.57
CA GLY A 34 18.19 -1.08 12.52
C GLY A 34 17.86 -0.64 11.09
N TRP A 35 17.34 0.57 10.91
CA TRP A 35 17.10 1.17 9.61
C TRP A 35 18.33 1.95 9.13
N PRO A 36 18.57 2.09 7.79
CA PRO A 36 19.63 2.93 7.26
C PRO A 36 19.50 4.38 7.77
N ALA A 37 20.61 5.06 7.97
CA ALA A 37 20.56 6.49 8.26
C ALA A 37 19.87 7.23 7.12
N PHE A 38 18.93 8.13 7.45
CA PHE A 38 18.25 8.92 6.46
C PHE A 38 19.24 9.81 5.70
N PRO A 39 19.13 9.94 4.36
CA PRO A 39 20.08 10.72 3.58
C PRO A 39 20.09 12.20 3.98
N SER A 40 21.22 12.88 3.75
CA SER A 40 21.29 14.33 3.98
C SER A 40 20.22 15.06 3.14
N PRO A 41 19.76 16.26 3.55
CA PRO A 41 18.75 17.00 2.80
C PRO A 41 19.11 17.22 1.33
N ASP A 42 20.39 17.47 1.02
CA ASP A 42 20.85 17.61 -0.36
C ASP A 42 20.79 16.28 -1.12
N THR A 43 21.24 15.20 -0.50
CA THR A 43 21.17 13.85 -1.09
C THR A 43 19.72 13.45 -1.33
N ALA A 44 18.82 13.62 -0.35
CA ALA A 44 17.41 13.30 -0.47
C ALA A 44 16.73 14.08 -1.62
N ARG A 45 17.03 15.39 -1.72
CA ARG A 45 16.55 16.25 -2.83
C ARG A 45 17.03 15.74 -4.19
N ARG A 46 18.30 15.35 -4.31
CA ARG A 46 18.89 14.80 -5.54
C ARG A 46 18.32 13.42 -5.87
N MET A 47 18.07 12.58 -4.88
CA MET A 47 17.38 11.29 -5.03
C MET A 47 15.95 11.49 -5.58
N ALA A 48 15.18 12.42 -5.02
CA ALA A 48 13.86 12.77 -5.54
C ALA A 48 13.93 13.32 -6.97
N ASN A 49 14.93 14.13 -7.30
CA ASN A 49 15.14 14.64 -8.64
C ASN A 49 15.46 13.54 -9.65
N ALA A 50 16.14 12.46 -9.26
CA ALA A 50 16.35 11.30 -10.13
C ALA A 50 15.02 10.67 -10.57
N ILE A 51 14.06 10.51 -9.66
CA ILE A 51 12.70 10.03 -10.00
C ILE A 51 12.01 11.01 -10.96
N ARG A 52 12.07 12.33 -10.69
CA ARG A 52 11.45 13.37 -11.53
C ARG A 52 11.97 13.34 -12.95
N VAL A 53 13.30 13.26 -13.12
CA VAL A 53 13.91 13.27 -14.45
C VAL A 53 13.66 11.98 -15.21
N LEU A 54 13.78 10.80 -14.59
CA LEU A 54 13.45 9.54 -15.25
C LEU A 54 12.00 9.52 -15.72
N SER A 55 11.08 10.01 -14.88
CA SER A 55 9.66 10.04 -15.22
C SER A 55 9.36 10.96 -16.38
N MET A 56 9.88 12.21 -16.36
CA MET A 56 9.63 13.13 -17.46
C MET A 56 10.28 12.69 -18.77
N ASP A 57 11.48 12.10 -18.72
CA ASP A 57 12.21 11.64 -19.90
C ASP A 57 11.51 10.44 -20.57
N ALA A 58 11.06 9.47 -19.78
CA ALA A 58 10.35 8.29 -20.29
C ALA A 58 9.00 8.68 -20.92
N ILE A 59 8.25 9.56 -20.27
CA ILE A 59 6.95 10.03 -20.73
C ILE A 59 7.11 10.89 -21.99
N GLU A 60 8.14 11.75 -22.06
CA GLU A 60 8.42 12.54 -23.26
C GLU A 60 8.80 11.65 -24.44
N LYS A 61 9.68 10.65 -24.22
CA LYS A 61 10.06 9.67 -25.25
C LYS A 61 8.84 8.90 -25.77
N ALA A 62 7.96 8.46 -24.87
CA ALA A 62 6.72 7.76 -25.21
C ALA A 62 5.65 8.69 -25.81
N ARG A 63 5.77 10.00 -25.63
CA ARG A 63 4.73 11.02 -25.95
C ARG A 63 3.37 10.68 -25.34
N SER A 64 3.38 9.98 -24.21
CA SER A 64 2.19 9.51 -23.52
C SER A 64 2.54 9.13 -22.09
N GLY A 65 1.70 9.51 -21.12
CA GLY A 65 1.86 9.19 -19.71
C GLY A 65 1.54 10.34 -18.78
N HIS A 66 1.76 10.14 -17.49
CA HIS A 66 1.34 11.04 -16.43
C HIS A 66 2.55 11.48 -15.59
N PRO A 67 3.20 12.61 -15.90
CA PRO A 67 4.39 13.06 -15.18
C PRO A 67 4.09 13.70 -13.84
N GLY A 68 2.87 14.23 -13.66
CA GLY A 68 2.53 15.10 -12.54
C GLY A 68 2.67 14.45 -11.17
N MET A 69 2.05 13.30 -11.00
CA MET A 69 2.11 12.54 -9.75
C MET A 69 3.54 12.04 -9.44
N PRO A 70 4.27 11.38 -10.35
CA PRO A 70 5.66 10.99 -10.10
C PRO A 70 6.55 12.14 -9.65
N MET A 71 6.38 13.32 -10.24
CA MET A 71 7.16 14.50 -9.87
C MET A 71 6.72 15.09 -8.53
N GLY A 72 5.42 15.02 -8.22
CA GLY A 72 4.84 15.51 -6.97
C GLY A 72 5.23 14.67 -5.76
N MET A 73 5.13 13.35 -5.88
CA MET A 73 5.39 12.41 -4.78
C MET A 73 6.84 11.93 -4.66
N ALA A 74 7.78 12.47 -5.43
CA ALA A 74 9.15 12.00 -5.43
C ALA A 74 9.85 12.10 -4.06
N ASP A 75 9.60 13.15 -3.28
CA ASP A 75 10.18 13.33 -1.94
C ASP A 75 9.55 12.34 -0.94
N ILE A 76 8.25 12.07 -1.05
CA ILE A 76 7.55 11.04 -0.28
C ILE A 76 8.13 9.65 -0.57
N ALA A 77 8.43 9.37 -1.84
CA ALA A 77 9.04 8.11 -2.25
C ALA A 77 10.47 7.95 -1.67
N VAL A 78 11.26 9.03 -1.60
CA VAL A 78 12.57 9.00 -0.92
C VAL A 78 12.40 8.64 0.55
N ALA A 79 11.42 9.23 1.24
CA ALA A 79 11.17 8.95 2.65
C ALA A 79 10.83 7.47 2.89
N LEU A 80 9.96 6.90 2.09
CA LEU A 80 9.54 5.49 2.26
C LEU A 80 10.64 4.52 1.79
N TRP A 81 11.01 4.57 0.51
CA TRP A 81 11.89 3.59 -0.12
C TRP A 81 13.36 3.73 0.29
N GLY A 82 13.80 4.95 0.60
CA GLY A 82 15.16 5.22 1.02
C GLY A 82 15.46 4.87 2.48
N ALA A 83 14.42 4.68 3.33
CA ALA A 83 14.63 4.47 4.76
C ALA A 83 13.71 3.45 5.44
N HIS A 84 12.46 3.28 5.01
CA HIS A 84 11.44 2.55 5.77
C HIS A 84 10.88 1.31 5.08
N PHE A 85 11.14 1.09 3.80
CA PHE A 85 10.58 -0.02 3.04
C PHE A 85 11.44 -1.28 3.19
N LYS A 86 10.84 -2.35 3.71
CA LYS A 86 11.49 -3.66 3.90
C LYS A 86 11.36 -4.49 2.63
N HIS A 87 12.41 -4.55 1.83
CA HIS A 87 12.44 -5.32 0.58
C HIS A 87 13.85 -5.86 0.26
N ASP A 88 13.90 -6.82 -0.64
CA ASP A 88 15.11 -7.32 -1.26
C ASP A 88 14.93 -7.31 -2.79
N PRO A 89 15.61 -6.40 -3.53
CA PRO A 89 15.48 -6.31 -4.97
C PRO A 89 15.83 -7.60 -5.72
N ALA A 90 16.74 -8.43 -5.16
CA ALA A 90 17.13 -9.71 -5.74
C ALA A 90 16.09 -10.82 -5.46
N GLN A 91 15.21 -10.62 -4.49
CA GLN A 91 14.17 -11.57 -4.07
C GLN A 91 12.79 -10.91 -4.02
N PRO A 92 12.24 -10.46 -5.16
CA PRO A 92 10.94 -9.79 -5.20
C PRO A 92 9.77 -10.68 -4.73
N GLY A 93 9.99 -11.99 -4.62
CA GLY A 93 9.06 -12.96 -4.07
C GLY A 93 9.23 -13.28 -2.58
N TRP A 94 10.11 -12.60 -1.85
CA TRP A 94 10.31 -12.82 -0.42
C TRP A 94 8.99 -12.70 0.36
N PHE A 95 8.65 -13.70 1.18
CA PHE A 95 7.34 -13.83 1.80
C PHE A 95 7.03 -12.68 2.75
N ASP A 96 8.01 -12.28 3.57
CA ASP A 96 7.85 -11.25 4.59
C ASP A 96 8.40 -9.87 4.19
N ARG A 97 8.52 -9.59 2.87
CA ARG A 97 8.77 -8.23 2.40
C ARG A 97 7.57 -7.33 2.66
N ASP A 98 7.77 -6.05 2.87
CA ASP A 98 6.68 -5.07 2.83
C ASP A 98 5.99 -5.08 1.45
N ARG A 99 4.72 -4.73 1.41
CA ARG A 99 3.94 -4.57 0.17
C ARG A 99 3.85 -3.10 -0.16
N PHE A 100 4.12 -2.76 -1.41
CA PHE A 100 3.93 -1.40 -1.93
C PHE A 100 2.87 -1.38 -3.01
N VAL A 101 1.80 -0.60 -2.80
CA VAL A 101 0.70 -0.47 -3.74
C VAL A 101 0.59 0.97 -4.23
N LEU A 102 0.77 1.17 -5.53
CA LEU A 102 0.53 2.44 -6.19
C LEU A 102 -0.94 2.50 -6.64
N SER A 103 -1.85 2.99 -5.76
CA SER A 103 -3.27 3.07 -6.08
C SER A 103 -3.57 4.12 -7.15
N ASN A 104 -2.82 5.22 -7.18
CA ASN A 104 -2.79 6.18 -8.29
C ASN A 104 -1.89 5.65 -9.43
N GLY A 105 -2.25 4.49 -9.97
CA GLY A 105 -1.44 3.70 -10.91
C GLY A 105 -1.11 4.40 -12.23
N HIS A 106 -1.80 5.48 -12.58
CA HIS A 106 -1.42 6.34 -13.71
C HIS A 106 -0.02 6.96 -13.52
N GLY A 107 0.44 7.13 -12.27
CA GLY A 107 1.80 7.56 -11.93
C GLY A 107 2.85 6.45 -11.99
N SER A 108 2.67 5.43 -12.82
CA SER A 108 3.49 4.21 -12.91
C SER A 108 4.99 4.47 -13.01
N MET A 109 5.40 5.57 -13.66
CA MET A 109 6.82 5.93 -13.77
C MET A 109 7.49 6.22 -12.43
N LEU A 110 6.75 6.61 -11.38
CA LEU A 110 7.31 6.67 -10.03
C LEU A 110 7.79 5.29 -9.59
N LEU A 111 6.91 4.29 -9.69
CA LEU A 111 7.23 2.92 -9.27
C LEU A 111 8.35 2.32 -10.12
N TYR A 112 8.31 2.49 -11.44
CA TYR A 112 9.37 1.97 -12.32
C TYR A 112 10.72 2.63 -12.04
N SER A 113 10.73 3.95 -11.78
CA SER A 113 11.96 4.64 -11.38
C SER A 113 12.51 4.10 -10.05
N LEU A 114 11.65 3.83 -9.07
CA LEU A 114 12.05 3.25 -7.78
C LEU A 114 12.61 1.84 -7.96
N LEU A 115 11.91 0.97 -8.70
CA LEU A 115 12.36 -0.40 -8.96
C LEU A 115 13.73 -0.41 -9.66
N HIS A 116 13.90 0.45 -10.68
CA HIS A 116 15.19 0.60 -11.36
C HIS A 116 16.30 1.09 -10.43
N LEU A 117 16.05 2.16 -9.71
CA LEU A 117 17.07 2.81 -8.87
C LEU A 117 17.48 1.96 -7.66
N THR A 118 16.55 1.19 -7.09
CA THR A 118 16.82 0.37 -5.90
C THR A 118 17.43 -1.00 -6.22
N GLY A 119 17.58 -1.35 -7.51
CA GLY A 119 18.33 -2.52 -7.96
C GLY A 119 17.50 -3.76 -8.30
N TYR A 120 16.18 -3.61 -8.51
CA TYR A 120 15.39 -4.70 -9.13
C TYR A 120 15.86 -4.98 -10.56
N ASP A 121 15.51 -6.15 -11.09
CA ASP A 121 15.78 -6.52 -12.49
C ASP A 121 14.91 -5.71 -13.46
N LEU A 122 15.17 -4.42 -13.52
CA LEU A 122 14.54 -3.45 -14.43
C LEU A 122 15.61 -2.47 -14.93
N SER A 123 16.03 -2.61 -16.17
CA SER A 123 17.12 -1.85 -16.75
C SER A 123 16.71 -0.43 -17.16
N ILE A 124 17.71 0.45 -17.40
CA ILE A 124 17.44 1.78 -17.97
C ILE A 124 16.84 1.68 -19.39
N ASP A 125 17.11 0.62 -20.13
CA ASP A 125 16.50 0.41 -21.45
C ASP A 125 15.03 0.01 -21.31
N ASP A 126 14.65 -0.74 -20.28
CA ASP A 126 13.23 -0.98 -19.95
C ASP A 126 12.51 0.34 -19.62
N ILE A 127 13.16 1.25 -18.89
CA ILE A 127 12.63 2.61 -18.62
C ILE A 127 12.44 3.40 -19.90
N LYS A 128 13.41 3.34 -20.84
CA LYS A 128 13.31 3.99 -22.15
C LYS A 128 12.17 3.43 -23.02
N ASP A 129 11.79 2.18 -22.79
CA ASP A 129 10.72 1.50 -23.52
C ASP A 129 9.33 1.63 -22.86
N PHE A 130 9.17 2.62 -21.97
CA PHE A 130 7.89 2.92 -21.32
C PHE A 130 6.74 3.02 -22.33
N ARG A 131 5.66 2.30 -22.07
CA ARG A 131 4.44 2.22 -22.92
C ARG A 131 4.66 1.65 -24.32
N GLN A 132 5.78 1.00 -24.57
CA GLN A 132 5.94 0.31 -25.84
C GLN A 132 5.30 -1.08 -25.78
N LEU A 133 4.90 -1.61 -26.93
CA LEU A 133 4.28 -2.94 -26.99
C LEU A 133 5.25 -4.00 -26.49
N HIS A 134 4.80 -4.84 -25.57
CA HIS A 134 5.58 -5.89 -24.89
C HIS A 134 6.72 -5.39 -23.98
N SER A 135 6.75 -4.10 -23.65
CA SER A 135 7.74 -3.59 -22.70
C SER A 135 7.45 -4.08 -21.27
N ARG A 136 8.48 -4.09 -20.45
CA ARG A 136 8.38 -4.40 -19.01
C ARG A 136 7.87 -3.21 -18.18
N THR A 137 7.60 -2.07 -18.84
CA THR A 137 7.10 -0.84 -18.23
C THR A 137 5.80 -0.38 -18.92
N PRO A 138 4.69 -1.14 -18.75
CA PRO A 138 3.40 -0.78 -19.32
C PRO A 138 2.90 0.56 -18.75
N GLY A 139 1.85 1.12 -19.35
CA GLY A 139 1.31 2.44 -18.98
C GLY A 139 0.80 2.55 -17.55
N HIS A 140 0.39 1.44 -16.96
CA HIS A 140 0.00 1.26 -15.57
C HIS A 140 0.71 0.02 -15.02
N PRO A 141 0.96 -0.09 -13.71
CA PRO A 141 1.60 -1.28 -13.14
C PRO A 141 0.80 -2.55 -13.43
N GLU A 142 1.48 -3.60 -13.87
CA GLU A 142 0.88 -4.92 -14.14
C GLU A 142 1.65 -5.99 -13.38
N VAL A 143 0.95 -6.73 -12.50
CA VAL A 143 1.54 -7.85 -11.76
C VAL A 143 1.98 -8.95 -12.74
N GLY A 144 3.17 -9.51 -12.51
CA GLY A 144 3.75 -10.55 -13.38
C GLY A 144 4.47 -10.02 -14.63
N VAL A 145 4.39 -8.72 -14.92
CA VAL A 145 5.12 -8.08 -16.04
C VAL A 145 6.40 -7.42 -15.54
N THR A 146 6.30 -6.59 -14.49
CA THR A 146 7.43 -5.90 -13.91
C THR A 146 7.78 -6.52 -12.56
N PRO A 147 9.03 -6.97 -12.32
CA PRO A 147 9.44 -7.47 -11.00
C PRO A 147 9.24 -6.42 -9.91
N GLY A 148 8.67 -6.82 -8.77
CA GLY A 148 8.39 -5.92 -7.65
C GLY A 148 7.04 -5.18 -7.71
N VAL A 149 6.24 -5.37 -8.76
CA VAL A 149 4.85 -4.91 -8.82
C VAL A 149 3.96 -5.91 -8.08
N GLU A 150 3.29 -5.45 -7.02
CA GLU A 150 2.46 -6.29 -6.15
C GLU A 150 1.06 -6.56 -6.71
N THR A 151 0.50 -5.60 -7.44
CA THR A 151 -0.84 -5.72 -8.01
C THR A 151 -1.01 -4.81 -9.23
N THR A 152 -1.88 -5.22 -10.13
CA THR A 152 -2.26 -4.41 -11.29
C THR A 152 -3.16 -3.27 -10.84
N THR A 153 -2.77 -2.04 -11.17
CA THR A 153 -3.54 -0.83 -10.87
C THR A 153 -3.76 0.02 -12.11
N GLY A 154 -4.52 1.10 -11.99
CA GLY A 154 -4.93 1.96 -13.11
C GLY A 154 -6.35 2.45 -12.86
N PRO A 155 -7.37 1.59 -12.74
CA PRO A 155 -8.67 1.99 -12.22
C PRO A 155 -8.52 2.51 -10.79
N LEU A 156 -8.86 3.79 -10.57
CA LEU A 156 -8.69 4.45 -9.27
C LEU A 156 -9.49 3.74 -8.16
N GLY A 157 -8.97 3.74 -6.94
CA GLY A 157 -9.58 3.05 -5.80
C GLY A 157 -9.27 1.55 -5.71
N GLN A 158 -9.02 0.86 -6.82
CA GLN A 158 -8.75 -0.59 -6.83
C GLN A 158 -7.47 -0.94 -6.05
N GLY A 159 -6.39 -0.19 -6.27
CA GLY A 159 -5.13 -0.42 -5.56
C GLY A 159 -5.29 -0.29 -4.04
N LEU A 160 -6.01 0.72 -3.57
CA LEU A 160 -6.30 0.90 -2.15
C LEU A 160 -7.08 -0.28 -1.57
N ALA A 161 -8.12 -0.74 -2.27
CA ALA A 161 -8.90 -1.91 -1.84
C ALA A 161 -8.04 -3.20 -1.83
N ASN A 162 -7.16 -3.38 -2.82
CA ASN A 162 -6.21 -4.50 -2.83
C ASN A 162 -5.24 -4.43 -1.64
N ALA A 163 -4.76 -3.24 -1.29
CA ALA A 163 -3.87 -3.06 -0.13
C ALA A 163 -4.56 -3.40 1.20
N VAL A 164 -5.85 -3.07 1.34
CA VAL A 164 -6.65 -3.51 2.49
C VAL A 164 -6.71 -5.04 2.55
N GLY A 165 -6.91 -5.71 1.40
CA GLY A 165 -6.86 -7.17 1.32
C GLY A 165 -5.49 -7.75 1.68
N MET A 166 -4.39 -7.13 1.23
CA MET A 166 -3.03 -7.56 1.56
C MET A 166 -2.73 -7.41 3.06
N ALA A 167 -3.11 -6.29 3.67
CA ALA A 167 -2.94 -6.08 5.10
C ALA A 167 -3.82 -7.02 5.95
N LEU A 168 -5.04 -7.36 5.47
CA LEU A 168 -5.86 -8.39 6.09
C LEU A 168 -5.19 -9.76 6.00
N ALA A 169 -4.63 -10.11 4.86
CA ALA A 169 -3.91 -11.37 4.67
C ALA A 169 -2.69 -11.48 5.61
N GLU A 170 -1.90 -10.40 5.73
CA GLU A 170 -0.80 -10.36 6.70
C GLU A 170 -1.29 -10.67 8.11
N LYS A 171 -2.33 -9.96 8.57
CA LYS A 171 -2.87 -10.13 9.92
C LYS A 171 -3.39 -11.54 10.19
N LEU A 172 -4.08 -12.15 9.23
CA LEU A 172 -4.58 -13.53 9.36
C LEU A 172 -3.43 -14.54 9.35
N LEU A 173 -2.45 -14.38 8.46
CA LEU A 173 -1.28 -15.26 8.40
C LEU A 173 -0.42 -15.14 9.66
N ALA A 174 -0.21 -13.92 10.16
CA ALA A 174 0.51 -13.69 11.42
C ALA A 174 -0.19 -14.38 12.59
N ALA A 175 -1.51 -14.26 12.70
CA ALA A 175 -2.30 -14.92 13.75
C ALA A 175 -2.24 -16.46 13.65
N GLU A 176 -2.18 -17.02 12.43
CA GLU A 176 -2.15 -18.47 12.22
C GLU A 176 -0.75 -19.06 12.39
N PHE A 177 0.30 -18.38 11.88
CA PHE A 177 1.63 -18.97 11.76
C PHE A 177 2.67 -18.45 12.76
N ASN A 178 2.56 -17.21 13.26
CA ASN A 178 3.52 -16.73 14.26
C ASN A 178 3.40 -17.53 15.57
N ARG A 179 4.54 -17.72 16.23
CA ARG A 179 4.63 -18.42 17.52
C ARG A 179 5.49 -17.58 18.47
N PRO A 180 5.35 -17.73 19.79
CA PRO A 180 6.19 -17.01 20.74
C PRO A 180 7.68 -17.13 20.43
N GLY A 181 8.32 -16.00 20.12
CA GLY A 181 9.73 -15.93 19.71
C GLY A 181 10.00 -16.20 18.24
N HIS A 182 8.96 -16.35 17.42
CA HIS A 182 9.05 -16.57 15.97
C HIS A 182 8.01 -15.75 15.23
N ASP A 183 8.32 -14.48 14.96
CA ASP A 183 7.51 -13.57 14.16
C ASP A 183 7.97 -13.67 12.70
N ILE A 184 7.45 -14.68 11.98
CA ILE A 184 7.83 -15.00 10.59
C ILE A 184 6.96 -14.31 9.55
N VAL A 185 5.82 -13.76 9.98
CA VAL A 185 4.92 -12.91 9.17
C VAL A 185 4.78 -11.58 9.91
N ASP A 186 5.50 -10.56 9.44
CA ASP A 186 5.58 -9.25 10.10
C ASP A 186 5.93 -8.16 9.09
N HIS A 187 5.02 -7.89 8.14
CA HIS A 187 5.27 -6.89 7.11
C HIS A 187 4.16 -5.84 7.05
N PHE A 188 4.55 -4.65 6.61
CA PHE A 188 3.64 -3.54 6.35
C PHE A 188 3.10 -3.58 4.93
N THR A 189 1.93 -2.98 4.75
CA THR A 189 1.37 -2.63 3.44
C THR A 189 1.32 -1.11 3.31
N TRP A 190 2.05 -0.59 2.34
CA TRP A 190 2.19 0.83 2.04
C TRP A 190 1.39 1.18 0.79
N VAL A 191 0.61 2.25 0.86
CA VAL A 191 -0.23 2.68 -0.27
C VAL A 191 0.07 4.13 -0.60
N PHE A 192 0.31 4.41 -1.89
CA PHE A 192 0.24 5.76 -2.42
C PHE A 192 -1.11 5.96 -3.09
N ALA A 193 -1.83 7.01 -2.71
CA ALA A 193 -3.15 7.35 -3.23
C ALA A 193 -3.25 8.85 -3.49
N GLY A 194 -4.05 9.26 -4.45
CA GLY A 194 -4.36 10.65 -4.74
C GLY A 194 -5.87 10.92 -4.59
N ASP A 195 -6.28 12.18 -4.82
CA ASP A 195 -7.67 12.63 -4.71
C ASP A 195 -8.65 11.69 -5.41
N GLY A 196 -8.37 11.34 -6.67
CA GLY A 196 -9.23 10.46 -7.46
C GLY A 196 -9.40 9.06 -6.86
N CYS A 197 -8.37 8.53 -6.18
CA CYS A 197 -8.49 7.24 -5.48
C CYS A 197 -9.47 7.33 -4.32
N LEU A 198 -9.46 8.44 -3.57
CA LEU A 198 -10.32 8.63 -2.40
C LEU A 198 -11.75 9.01 -2.75
N MET A 199 -12.00 9.49 -3.98
CA MET A 199 -13.35 9.77 -4.49
C MET A 199 -14.14 8.51 -4.88
N GLU A 200 -13.47 7.38 -5.14
CA GLU A 200 -14.11 6.15 -5.56
C GLU A 200 -14.92 5.50 -4.42
N GLY A 201 -16.12 5.01 -4.73
CA GLY A 201 -17.01 4.36 -3.75
C GLY A 201 -16.36 3.19 -3.03
N VAL A 202 -15.61 2.35 -3.76
CA VAL A 202 -14.90 1.20 -3.18
C VAL A 202 -13.87 1.60 -2.12
N SER A 203 -13.30 2.79 -2.22
CA SER A 203 -12.34 3.30 -1.22
C SER A 203 -13.01 3.54 0.12
N HIS A 204 -14.25 4.06 0.13
CA HIS A 204 -15.04 4.28 1.35
C HIS A 204 -15.33 2.95 2.07
N GLU A 205 -15.79 1.95 1.33
CA GLU A 205 -16.13 0.63 1.87
C GLU A 205 -14.88 -0.08 2.41
N ALA A 206 -13.81 -0.13 1.60
CA ALA A 206 -12.56 -0.79 1.98
C ALA A 206 -11.89 -0.13 3.21
N CYS A 207 -11.84 1.21 3.26
CA CYS A 207 -11.25 1.93 4.39
C CYS A 207 -12.07 1.77 5.68
N ALA A 208 -13.40 1.73 5.60
CA ALA A 208 -14.25 1.45 6.75
C ALA A 208 -13.98 0.05 7.33
N LEU A 209 -13.88 -0.97 6.46
CA LEU A 209 -13.55 -2.34 6.87
C LEU A 209 -12.13 -2.45 7.45
N ALA A 210 -11.16 -1.76 6.88
CA ALA A 210 -9.79 -1.76 7.39
C ALA A 210 -9.70 -1.30 8.86
N ALA A 211 -10.51 -0.31 9.23
CA ALA A 211 -10.60 0.16 10.61
C ALA A 211 -11.28 -0.86 11.53
N ILE A 212 -12.36 -1.51 11.07
CA ILE A 212 -13.06 -2.57 11.83
C ILE A 212 -12.11 -3.72 12.11
N TRP A 213 -11.31 -4.14 11.13
CA TRP A 213 -10.34 -5.21 11.28
C TRP A 213 -9.03 -4.77 11.95
N ARG A 214 -8.93 -3.48 12.32
CA ARG A 214 -7.75 -2.92 12.99
C ARG A 214 -6.44 -3.28 12.28
N LEU A 215 -6.37 -3.00 10.98
CA LEU A 215 -5.21 -3.31 10.15
C LEU A 215 -4.08 -2.30 10.42
N SER A 216 -3.45 -2.40 11.58
CA SER A 216 -2.50 -1.40 12.08
C SER A 216 -1.22 -1.29 11.23
N LYS A 217 -0.86 -2.33 10.48
CA LYS A 217 0.27 -2.33 9.54
C LYS A 217 -0.10 -1.86 8.12
N LEU A 218 -1.31 -1.32 7.93
CA LEU A 218 -1.70 -0.63 6.70
C LEU A 218 -1.44 0.87 6.86
N VAL A 219 -0.56 1.41 6.03
CA VAL A 219 -0.24 2.84 6.02
C VAL A 219 -0.45 3.42 4.63
N MET A 220 -1.30 4.44 4.56
CA MET A 220 -1.57 5.18 3.33
C MET A 220 -0.89 6.55 3.36
N LEU A 221 -0.11 6.87 2.32
CA LEU A 221 0.41 8.20 2.07
C LEU A 221 -0.46 8.84 0.97
N TYR A 222 -1.20 9.86 1.37
CA TYR A 222 -2.15 10.54 0.50
C TYR A 222 -1.51 11.77 -0.13
N ASP A 223 -1.49 11.80 -1.47
CA ASP A 223 -1.04 12.91 -2.31
C ASP A 223 -2.15 13.96 -2.40
N ASP A 224 -2.18 14.86 -1.41
CA ASP A 224 -3.16 15.95 -1.31
C ASP A 224 -2.67 17.15 -2.13
N ASN A 225 -2.85 17.09 -3.44
CA ASN A 225 -2.45 18.14 -4.38
C ASN A 225 -3.62 18.95 -4.95
N GLY A 226 -4.86 18.50 -4.78
CA GLY A 226 -6.08 19.17 -5.20
C GLY A 226 -6.28 19.29 -6.72
N ILE A 227 -5.56 18.50 -7.53
CA ILE A 227 -5.63 18.58 -9.00
C ILE A 227 -5.91 17.20 -9.61
N SER A 228 -6.92 17.14 -10.45
CA SER A 228 -7.21 16.02 -11.33
C SER A 228 -6.88 16.36 -12.79
N ILE A 229 -7.13 15.41 -13.69
CA ILE A 229 -6.99 15.64 -15.14
C ILE A 229 -7.96 16.73 -15.64
N ASP A 230 -9.11 16.90 -14.99
CA ASP A 230 -10.13 17.89 -15.32
C ASP A 230 -9.92 19.25 -14.64
N GLY A 231 -8.90 19.38 -13.78
CA GLY A 231 -8.54 20.63 -13.12
C GLY A 231 -8.59 20.58 -11.59
N ASP A 232 -8.86 21.72 -10.98
CA ASP A 232 -8.99 21.87 -9.51
C ASP A 232 -10.22 21.10 -8.99
N VAL A 233 -9.99 20.17 -8.07
CA VAL A 233 -11.02 19.27 -7.54
C VAL A 233 -12.07 19.97 -6.67
N LYS A 234 -11.84 21.20 -6.23
CA LYS A 234 -12.77 21.94 -5.36
C LYS A 234 -14.18 22.11 -5.92
N GLY A 235 -14.34 21.89 -7.24
CA GLY A 235 -15.65 21.90 -7.91
C GLY A 235 -16.55 20.73 -7.50
N TRP A 236 -15.97 19.59 -7.13
CA TRP A 236 -16.70 18.32 -6.88
C TRP A 236 -16.15 17.52 -5.69
N TYR A 237 -15.03 17.88 -5.11
CA TYR A 237 -14.41 17.20 -3.96
C TYR A 237 -13.99 18.23 -2.91
N ARG A 238 -14.76 18.33 -1.82
CA ARG A 238 -14.60 19.36 -0.78
C ARG A 238 -14.66 18.81 0.64
N GLU A 239 -14.65 17.50 0.78
CA GLU A 239 -14.69 16.90 2.10
C GLU A 239 -13.40 17.14 2.88
N ASN A 240 -13.50 17.08 4.21
CA ASN A 240 -12.33 17.04 5.07
C ASN A 240 -11.87 15.57 5.18
N VAL A 241 -10.80 15.22 4.45
CA VAL A 241 -10.26 13.86 4.43
C VAL A 241 -9.79 13.42 5.81
N ALA A 242 -9.17 14.31 6.59
CA ALA A 242 -8.72 13.99 7.94
C ALA A 242 -9.90 13.60 8.85
N GLU A 243 -10.98 14.38 8.84
CA GLU A 243 -12.19 14.08 9.63
C GLU A 243 -12.86 12.79 9.14
N ARG A 244 -12.93 12.57 7.82
CA ARG A 244 -13.49 11.33 7.26
C ARG A 244 -12.74 10.09 7.77
N PHE A 245 -11.40 10.08 7.67
CA PHE A 245 -10.60 8.95 8.11
C PHE A 245 -10.62 8.76 9.63
N ALA A 246 -10.64 9.87 10.39
CA ALA A 246 -10.88 9.81 11.83
C ALA A 246 -12.24 9.18 12.17
N ALA A 247 -13.31 9.53 11.42
CA ALA A 247 -14.64 8.95 11.59
C ALA A 247 -14.70 7.46 11.22
N TYR A 248 -13.90 6.99 10.24
CA TYR A 248 -13.74 5.55 10.00
C TYR A 248 -13.05 4.82 11.15
N GLY A 249 -12.27 5.52 11.94
CA GLY A 249 -11.48 4.93 13.00
C GLY A 249 -9.98 4.78 12.68
N TRP A 250 -9.47 5.42 11.64
CA TRP A 250 -8.04 5.45 11.32
C TRP A 250 -7.25 6.36 12.25
N ASN A 251 -5.96 6.10 12.38
CA ASN A 251 -5.01 7.10 12.85
C ASN A 251 -4.76 8.09 11.72
N VAL A 252 -4.71 9.38 12.05
CA VAL A 252 -4.50 10.45 11.07
C VAL A 252 -3.26 11.26 11.46
N ILE A 253 -2.33 11.40 10.51
CA ILE A 253 -1.20 12.34 10.58
C ILE A 253 -1.43 13.35 9.47
N ASP A 254 -1.86 14.56 9.83
CA ASP A 254 -2.29 15.58 8.88
C ASP A 254 -1.23 16.65 8.63
N ALA A 255 -1.42 17.40 7.55
CA ALA A 255 -0.65 18.58 7.17
C ALA A 255 0.86 18.38 7.03
N VAL A 256 1.31 17.19 6.66
CA VAL A 256 2.73 16.91 6.40
C VAL A 256 3.14 17.61 5.10
N ASP A 257 4.24 18.35 5.11
CA ASP A 257 4.85 18.87 3.87
C ASP A 257 5.41 17.71 3.05
N GLY A 258 4.68 17.31 1.99
CA GLY A 258 5.08 16.19 1.12
C GLY A 258 6.34 16.47 0.28
N HIS A 259 6.89 17.67 0.36
CA HIS A 259 8.17 18.04 -0.27
C HIS A 259 9.34 18.15 0.72
N ASP A 260 9.08 17.92 1.99
CA ASP A 260 10.11 17.71 3.01
C ASP A 260 10.22 16.21 3.31
N ALA A 261 11.15 15.54 2.63
CA ALA A 261 11.36 14.11 2.78
C ALA A 261 11.69 13.69 4.22
N TRP A 262 12.28 14.57 5.04
CA TRP A 262 12.54 14.31 6.45
C TRP A 262 11.25 14.33 7.28
N ALA A 263 10.40 15.34 7.08
CA ALA A 263 9.10 15.42 7.76
C ALA A 263 8.24 14.19 7.43
N VAL A 264 8.22 13.78 6.16
CA VAL A 264 7.52 12.55 5.72
C VAL A 264 8.12 11.30 6.38
N ALA A 265 9.46 11.19 6.45
CA ALA A 265 10.12 10.05 7.09
C ALA A 265 9.80 9.95 8.59
N GLN A 266 9.69 11.08 9.29
CA GLN A 266 9.24 11.09 10.69
C GLN A 266 7.79 10.65 10.85
N ALA A 267 6.90 11.10 9.95
CA ALA A 267 5.50 10.66 9.95
C ALA A 267 5.38 9.15 9.67
N ILE A 268 6.20 8.62 8.75
CA ILE A 268 6.28 7.18 8.48
C ILE A 268 6.79 6.41 9.71
N ALA A 269 7.84 6.90 10.37
CA ALA A 269 8.37 6.27 11.59
C ALA A 269 7.30 6.22 12.70
N GLN A 270 6.53 7.29 12.87
CA GLN A 270 5.42 7.33 13.82
C GLN A 270 4.31 6.35 13.45
N ALA A 271 3.94 6.28 12.15
CA ALA A 271 2.94 5.33 11.67
C ALA A 271 3.37 3.86 11.87
N ARG A 272 4.66 3.56 11.67
CA ARG A 272 5.23 2.23 11.99
C ARG A 272 5.13 1.91 13.48
N ASP A 273 5.57 2.83 14.33
CA ASP A 273 5.49 2.66 15.78
C ASP A 273 4.04 2.37 16.23
N TRP A 274 3.08 3.13 15.75
CA TRP A 274 1.66 2.87 16.02
C TRP A 274 1.14 1.56 15.44
N GLY A 275 1.71 1.11 14.32
CA GLY A 275 1.38 -0.17 13.70
C GLY A 275 1.85 -1.36 14.53
N GLU A 276 3.04 -1.25 15.11
CA GLU A 276 3.71 -2.29 15.90
C GLU A 276 3.26 -2.31 17.37
N THR A 277 3.16 -1.12 17.99
CA THR A 277 2.94 -1.00 19.44
C THR A 277 1.55 -0.52 19.83
N GLY A 278 0.76 -0.06 18.88
CA GLY A 278 -0.51 0.63 19.10
C GLY A 278 -0.31 2.12 19.45
N ARG A 279 -1.26 2.95 19.02
CA ARG A 279 -1.28 4.38 19.38
C ARG A 279 -1.82 4.55 20.80
N PRO A 280 -1.09 5.23 21.72
CA PRO A 280 -1.64 5.58 23.02
C PRO A 280 -2.85 6.54 22.88
N VAL A 281 -3.95 6.19 23.51
CA VAL A 281 -5.12 7.07 23.65
C VAL A 281 -4.99 7.77 25.00
N VAL A 282 -4.89 9.10 24.99
CA VAL A 282 -4.82 9.91 26.18
C VAL A 282 -6.25 10.36 26.54
N ASP A 283 -6.78 9.88 27.64
CA ASP A 283 -7.97 10.43 28.26
C ASP A 283 -7.58 11.45 29.37
N GLY A 284 -8.51 12.20 29.88
CA GLY A 284 -8.23 13.25 30.87
C GLY A 284 -7.62 12.76 32.20
N GLU A 285 -7.44 11.46 32.39
CA GLU A 285 -6.95 10.82 33.61
C GLU A 285 -5.58 10.13 33.43
N GLY A 286 -5.05 10.07 32.18
CA GLY A 286 -3.76 9.47 31.88
C GLY A 286 -3.71 8.75 30.51
N VAL A 287 -2.69 7.93 30.29
CA VAL A 287 -2.61 7.08 29.10
C VAL A 287 -3.59 5.92 29.26
N GLY A 288 -4.65 5.94 28.43
CA GLY A 288 -5.66 4.89 28.37
C GLY A 288 -5.21 3.69 27.53
N GLU A 289 -6.18 3.07 26.86
CA GLU A 289 -5.94 1.88 26.02
C GLU A 289 -5.08 2.19 24.79
N LEU A 290 -4.35 1.16 24.31
CA LEU A 290 -3.64 1.21 23.04
C LEU A 290 -4.63 0.99 21.89
N ARG A 291 -4.58 1.88 20.89
CA ARG A 291 -5.44 1.78 19.72
C ARG A 291 -4.63 1.22 18.54
N PHE A 292 -4.99 0.04 18.09
CA PHE A 292 -4.51 -0.52 16.84
C PHE A 292 -5.46 -0.11 15.70
N ALA A 293 -4.96 0.59 14.71
CA ALA A 293 -5.76 1.07 13.59
C ALA A 293 -4.85 1.36 12.38
N PRO A 294 -5.35 1.26 11.14
CA PRO A 294 -4.59 1.72 9.98
C PRO A 294 -4.29 3.21 10.09
N THR A 295 -3.24 3.66 9.42
CA THR A 295 -2.79 5.07 9.47
C THR A 295 -2.84 5.72 8.10
N ILE A 296 -3.40 6.92 8.02
CA ILE A 296 -3.26 7.81 6.87
C ILE A 296 -2.30 8.96 7.21
N ILE A 297 -1.34 9.20 6.30
CA ILE A 297 -0.45 10.36 6.32
C ILE A 297 -0.86 11.28 5.18
N ILE A 298 -1.41 12.45 5.51
CA ILE A 298 -1.89 13.43 4.53
C ILE A 298 -0.73 14.35 4.14
N CYS A 299 -0.20 14.15 2.94
CA CYS A 299 0.96 14.87 2.43
C CYS A 299 0.52 15.98 1.48
N LYS A 300 0.74 17.23 1.86
CA LYS A 300 0.50 18.38 0.98
C LYS A 300 1.58 18.45 -0.07
N THR A 301 1.17 18.37 -1.34
CA THR A 301 2.11 18.35 -2.47
C THR A 301 1.71 19.34 -3.58
N VAL A 302 2.58 19.44 -4.56
CA VAL A 302 2.33 20.17 -5.81
C VAL A 302 2.55 19.22 -6.97
N ILE A 303 1.48 18.90 -7.68
CA ILE A 303 1.56 18.08 -8.89
C ILE A 303 2.57 18.67 -9.88
N GLY A 304 3.42 17.85 -10.49
CA GLY A 304 4.43 18.33 -11.44
C GLY A 304 5.53 19.18 -10.82
N LYS A 305 5.84 18.96 -9.54
CA LYS A 305 6.89 19.67 -8.78
C LYS A 305 8.19 19.79 -9.57
N GLY A 306 8.71 21.01 -9.69
CA GLY A 306 9.93 21.33 -10.41
C GLY A 306 9.70 21.86 -11.83
N SER A 307 8.51 21.69 -12.40
CA SER A 307 8.14 22.26 -13.70
C SER A 307 7.74 23.75 -13.55
N PRO A 308 8.48 24.71 -14.11
CA PRO A 308 8.24 26.12 -13.86
C PRO A 308 6.89 26.65 -14.33
N ASN A 309 6.35 26.08 -15.42
CA ASN A 309 5.14 26.60 -16.06
C ASN A 309 3.93 25.66 -15.93
N ARG A 310 4.12 24.41 -15.51
CA ARG A 310 3.04 23.42 -15.43
C ARG A 310 2.76 22.89 -14.01
N ALA A 311 3.67 23.07 -13.07
CA ALA A 311 3.45 22.65 -11.67
C ALA A 311 2.17 23.27 -11.11
N GLY A 312 1.40 22.49 -10.33
CA GLY A 312 0.14 22.92 -9.74
C GLY A 312 -1.04 23.05 -10.71
N THR A 313 -0.92 22.51 -11.93
CA THR A 313 -1.97 22.61 -12.95
C THR A 313 -2.33 21.24 -13.54
N ALA A 314 -3.54 21.10 -14.07
CA ALA A 314 -3.99 19.92 -14.80
C ALA A 314 -3.10 19.55 -16.01
N LYS A 315 -2.39 20.52 -16.59
CA LYS A 315 -1.45 20.29 -17.70
C LYS A 315 -0.24 19.45 -17.31
N ALA A 316 0.08 19.36 -16.02
CA ALA A 316 1.10 18.43 -15.53
C ALA A 316 0.56 17.01 -15.33
N HIS A 317 -0.78 16.83 -15.26
CA HIS A 317 -1.37 15.55 -14.83
C HIS A 317 -1.10 14.43 -15.83
N GLY A 318 -1.59 14.54 -17.07
CA GLY A 318 -1.67 13.41 -18.01
C GLY A 318 -1.07 13.65 -19.40
N GLU A 319 -0.21 14.66 -19.55
CA GLU A 319 0.45 14.98 -20.82
C GLU A 319 1.97 15.04 -20.64
N SER A 320 2.71 14.69 -21.70
CA SER A 320 4.15 14.96 -21.72
C SER A 320 4.42 16.46 -21.59
N LEU A 321 5.50 16.81 -20.86
CA LEU A 321 5.81 18.22 -20.59
C LEU A 321 6.24 19.01 -21.84
N GLY A 322 6.76 18.30 -22.87
CA GLY A 322 7.35 18.91 -24.06
C GLY A 322 8.78 19.38 -23.84
N ALA A 323 9.57 19.41 -24.90
CA ALA A 323 11.03 19.61 -24.84
C ALA A 323 11.43 20.92 -24.17
N GLU A 324 10.70 22.02 -24.41
CA GLU A 324 10.99 23.33 -23.81
C GLU A 324 10.78 23.32 -22.29
N GLU A 325 9.67 22.74 -21.84
CA GLU A 325 9.35 22.65 -20.42
C GLU A 325 10.30 21.68 -19.68
N ILE A 326 10.70 20.59 -20.33
CA ILE A 326 11.71 19.66 -19.78
C ILE A 326 13.04 20.35 -19.58
N ALA A 327 13.50 21.15 -20.57
CA ALA A 327 14.74 21.92 -20.44
C ALA A 327 14.64 22.96 -19.30
N ALA A 328 13.50 23.64 -19.16
CA ALA A 328 13.25 24.56 -18.08
C ALA A 328 13.18 23.85 -16.71
N THR A 329 12.56 22.68 -16.66
CA THR A 329 12.48 21.83 -15.45
C THR A 329 13.85 21.35 -14.99
N ARG A 330 14.70 20.82 -15.90
CA ARG A 330 16.08 20.44 -15.59
C ARG A 330 16.86 21.62 -14.98
N LYS A 331 16.75 22.79 -15.58
CA LYS A 331 17.38 24.01 -15.06
C LYS A 331 16.87 24.38 -13.68
N ALA A 332 15.55 24.30 -13.43
CA ALA A 332 14.96 24.60 -12.14
C ALA A 332 15.36 23.60 -11.05
N LEU A 333 15.51 22.33 -11.39
CA LEU A 333 15.95 21.27 -10.51
C LEU A 333 17.47 21.28 -10.28
N GLY A 334 18.25 22.07 -11.05
CA GLY A 334 19.70 22.05 -11.04
C GLY A 334 20.28 20.74 -11.58
N TRP A 335 19.62 20.11 -12.54
CA TRP A 335 20.00 18.83 -13.12
C TRP A 335 20.67 19.02 -14.47
N SER A 336 21.96 18.65 -14.58
CA SER A 336 22.80 18.86 -15.76
C SER A 336 22.96 17.63 -16.65
N GLU A 337 22.61 16.45 -16.10
CA GLU A 337 22.82 15.20 -16.85
C GLU A 337 21.88 15.07 -18.05
N PRO A 338 22.32 14.42 -19.11
CA PRO A 338 21.49 14.08 -20.26
C PRO A 338 20.27 13.24 -19.89
N PRO A 339 19.27 13.11 -20.79
CA PRO A 339 18.13 12.22 -20.58
C PRO A 339 18.56 10.77 -20.29
N PHE A 340 17.93 10.15 -19.28
CA PHE A 340 18.19 8.79 -18.82
C PHE A 340 19.58 8.55 -18.22
N GLU A 341 20.37 9.59 -17.95
CA GLU A 341 21.62 9.48 -17.24
C GLU A 341 21.44 9.89 -15.77
N ILE A 342 21.81 8.98 -14.87
CA ILE A 342 21.78 9.18 -13.42
C ILE A 342 23.21 9.10 -12.88
N PRO A 343 23.66 10.06 -12.08
CA PRO A 343 24.98 10.03 -11.45
C PRO A 343 25.21 8.77 -10.60
N ALA A 344 26.43 8.24 -10.64
CA ALA A 344 26.78 7.01 -9.93
C ALA A 344 26.58 7.10 -8.40
N ASP A 345 26.80 8.28 -7.82
CA ASP A 345 26.56 8.53 -6.39
C ASP A 345 25.08 8.45 -6.02
N LEU A 346 24.17 8.75 -6.95
CA LEU A 346 22.72 8.61 -6.73
C LEU A 346 22.27 7.16 -6.89
N TYR A 347 22.84 6.39 -7.83
CA TYR A 347 22.62 4.94 -7.84
C TYR A 347 23.07 4.33 -6.51
N ALA A 348 24.25 4.69 -6.01
CA ALA A 348 24.75 4.21 -4.72
C ALA A 348 23.86 4.63 -3.53
N ALA A 349 23.25 5.81 -3.60
CA ALA A 349 22.32 6.28 -2.56
C ALA A 349 20.96 5.56 -2.56
N TRP A 350 20.53 5.09 -3.73
CA TRP A 350 19.29 4.34 -3.90
C TRP A 350 19.46 2.82 -3.75
N ASP A 351 20.66 2.29 -3.92
CA ASP A 351 20.93 0.84 -3.96
C ASP A 351 20.50 0.15 -2.66
N ALA A 352 19.47 -0.68 -2.77
CA ALA A 352 18.92 -1.47 -1.66
C ALA A 352 19.41 -2.93 -1.69
N THR A 353 20.27 -3.33 -2.64
CA THR A 353 20.64 -4.74 -2.84
C THR A 353 21.33 -5.35 -1.63
N GLN A 354 22.30 -4.66 -1.04
CA GLN A 354 23.03 -5.17 0.12
C GLN A 354 22.12 -5.22 1.36
N VAL A 355 21.47 -4.11 1.71
CA VAL A 355 20.63 -4.04 2.91
C VAL A 355 19.41 -4.96 2.79
N GLY A 356 18.87 -5.12 1.59
CA GLY A 356 17.79 -6.06 1.29
C GLY A 356 18.21 -7.50 1.50
N ALA A 357 19.35 -7.91 0.95
CA ALA A 357 19.91 -9.25 1.12
C ALA A 357 20.20 -9.57 2.60
N GLU A 358 20.74 -8.60 3.37
CA GLU A 358 20.98 -8.78 4.81
C GLU A 358 19.68 -8.96 5.62
N ARG A 359 18.61 -8.23 5.25
CA ARG A 359 17.29 -8.37 5.89
C ARG A 359 16.66 -9.71 5.56
N HIS A 360 16.70 -10.08 4.29
CA HIS A 360 16.19 -11.38 3.82
C HIS A 360 16.92 -12.54 4.48
N ALA A 361 18.25 -12.49 4.56
CA ALA A 361 19.05 -13.53 5.24
C ALA A 361 18.66 -13.68 6.73
N ARG A 362 18.50 -12.57 7.46
CA ARG A 362 18.04 -12.63 8.85
C ARG A 362 16.65 -13.26 9.00
N TRP A 363 15.74 -12.92 8.10
CA TRP A 363 14.41 -13.53 8.08
C TRP A 363 14.50 -15.04 7.75
N GLN A 364 15.35 -15.42 6.78
CA GLN A 364 15.54 -16.83 6.42
C GLN A 364 16.09 -17.65 7.60
N ASP A 365 17.07 -17.11 8.34
CA ASP A 365 17.59 -17.75 9.54
C ASP A 365 16.48 -17.96 10.61
N ALA A 366 15.62 -16.95 10.79
CA ALA A 366 14.47 -17.05 11.70
C ALA A 366 13.43 -18.07 11.21
N PHE A 367 13.16 -18.11 9.91
CA PHE A 367 12.24 -19.09 9.30
C PHE A 367 12.80 -20.52 9.39
N ASP A 368 14.09 -20.71 9.17
CA ASP A 368 14.73 -22.02 9.32
C ASP A 368 14.65 -22.54 10.76
N ALA A 369 14.84 -21.64 11.74
CA ALA A 369 14.67 -21.98 13.15
C ALA A 369 13.21 -22.30 13.50
N TYR A 370 12.27 -21.58 12.92
CA TYR A 370 10.83 -21.87 13.03
C TYR A 370 10.48 -23.23 12.42
N ALA A 371 10.94 -23.51 11.19
CA ALA A 371 10.67 -24.76 10.49
C ALA A 371 11.24 -25.98 11.22
N ALA A 372 12.35 -25.82 11.94
CA ALA A 372 12.91 -26.88 12.79
C ALA A 372 12.01 -27.23 13.98
N GLN A 373 11.21 -26.28 14.48
CA GLN A 373 10.32 -26.46 15.63
C GLN A 373 8.88 -26.75 15.21
N PHE A 374 8.42 -26.18 14.12
CA PHE A 374 7.05 -26.23 13.60
C PHE A 374 7.04 -26.63 12.12
N PRO A 375 7.49 -27.86 11.77
CA PRO A 375 7.70 -28.26 10.37
C PRO A 375 6.41 -28.34 9.54
N GLU A 376 5.28 -28.67 10.15
CA GLU A 376 3.99 -28.78 9.45
C GLU A 376 3.46 -27.37 9.09
N GLU A 377 3.50 -26.44 10.04
CA GLU A 377 3.09 -25.04 9.83
C GLU A 377 4.00 -24.34 8.82
N ALA A 378 5.31 -24.56 8.90
CA ALA A 378 6.26 -24.00 7.94
C ALA A 378 5.98 -24.49 6.52
N ALA A 379 5.76 -25.80 6.33
CA ALA A 379 5.43 -26.39 5.04
C ALA A 379 4.09 -25.85 4.49
N GLU A 380 3.09 -25.67 5.35
CA GLU A 380 1.80 -25.13 4.96
C GLU A 380 1.90 -23.64 4.58
N LEU A 381 2.66 -22.83 5.33
CA LEU A 381 2.91 -21.44 4.95
C LEU A 381 3.62 -21.35 3.59
N GLU A 382 4.68 -22.15 3.36
CA GLU A 382 5.36 -22.18 2.07
C GLU A 382 4.43 -22.63 0.94
N ARG A 383 3.59 -23.64 1.16
CA ARG A 383 2.60 -24.10 0.18
C ARG A 383 1.71 -22.94 -0.28
N ARG A 384 1.12 -22.22 0.69
CA ARG A 384 0.21 -21.08 0.41
C ARG A 384 0.92 -19.95 -0.30
N MET A 385 2.08 -19.54 0.19
CA MET A 385 2.84 -18.42 -0.38
C MET A 385 3.36 -18.72 -1.80
N ARG A 386 3.56 -19.97 -2.14
CA ARG A 386 3.92 -20.41 -3.50
C ARG A 386 2.72 -20.69 -4.40
N GLY A 387 1.49 -20.57 -3.88
CA GLY A 387 0.26 -20.85 -4.63
C GLY A 387 0.11 -22.33 -5.03
N VAL A 388 0.71 -23.25 -4.26
CA VAL A 388 0.61 -24.67 -4.51
C VAL A 388 -0.67 -25.22 -3.92
N LEU A 389 -1.44 -26.00 -4.68
CA LEU A 389 -2.66 -26.64 -4.21
C LEU A 389 -2.35 -27.77 -3.21
N PRO A 390 -3.31 -28.12 -2.31
CA PRO A 390 -3.17 -29.27 -1.41
C PRO A 390 -2.86 -30.57 -2.16
N ALA A 391 -2.15 -31.49 -1.51
CA ALA A 391 -1.71 -32.75 -2.14
C ALA A 391 -2.86 -33.65 -2.58
N ASP A 392 -4.02 -33.58 -1.91
CA ASP A 392 -5.24 -34.33 -2.19
C ASP A 392 -6.24 -33.57 -3.08
N TRP A 393 -5.80 -32.50 -3.74
CA TRP A 393 -6.65 -31.63 -4.55
C TRP A 393 -7.40 -32.37 -5.66
N GLU A 394 -6.76 -33.30 -6.36
CA GLU A 394 -7.37 -34.08 -7.43
C GLU A 394 -8.52 -34.96 -6.88
N ASP A 395 -8.29 -35.64 -5.76
CA ASP A 395 -9.31 -36.45 -5.09
C ASP A 395 -10.52 -35.62 -4.65
N ILE A 396 -10.27 -34.39 -4.13
CA ILE A 396 -11.34 -33.46 -3.72
C ILE A 396 -12.18 -33.05 -4.92
N MET A 397 -11.54 -32.73 -6.05
CA MET A 397 -12.24 -32.34 -7.27
C MET A 397 -12.99 -33.50 -7.89
N ASP A 398 -12.45 -34.70 -7.91
CA ASP A 398 -13.10 -35.92 -8.39
C ASP A 398 -14.34 -36.23 -7.54
N ASN A 399 -14.26 -36.12 -6.22
CA ASN A 399 -15.40 -36.31 -5.32
C ASN A 399 -16.50 -35.28 -5.59
N LEU A 400 -16.16 -33.97 -5.73
CA LEU A 400 -17.12 -32.92 -6.09
C LEU A 400 -17.85 -33.23 -7.41
N VAL A 401 -17.12 -33.67 -8.43
CA VAL A 401 -17.68 -34.01 -9.75
C VAL A 401 -18.56 -35.25 -9.64
N MET A 402 -18.08 -36.32 -8.99
CA MET A 402 -18.81 -37.59 -8.84
C MET A 402 -20.13 -37.38 -8.09
N ASP A 403 -20.09 -36.68 -6.95
CA ASP A 403 -21.31 -36.43 -6.15
C ASP A 403 -22.29 -35.55 -6.93
N THR A 404 -21.81 -34.57 -7.67
CA THR A 404 -22.68 -33.73 -8.53
C THR A 404 -23.35 -34.55 -9.64
N VAL A 405 -22.62 -35.49 -10.26
CA VAL A 405 -23.18 -36.38 -11.29
C VAL A 405 -24.14 -37.38 -10.69
N MET A 406 -23.85 -37.95 -9.53
CA MET A 406 -24.69 -38.96 -8.87
C MET A 406 -26.00 -38.36 -8.36
N GLU A 407 -25.98 -37.15 -7.82
CA GLU A 407 -27.18 -36.45 -7.37
C GLU A 407 -28.07 -36.01 -8.53
N ALA A 408 -27.45 -35.61 -9.66
CA ALA A 408 -28.12 -35.22 -10.91
C ALA A 408 -29.26 -34.21 -10.72
N ASP A 409 -29.15 -33.33 -9.73
CA ASP A 409 -30.19 -32.40 -9.32
C ASP A 409 -30.35 -31.22 -10.30
N ASN A 410 -31.59 -30.80 -10.49
CA ASN A 410 -31.86 -29.53 -11.16
C ASN A 410 -31.93 -28.39 -10.12
N ILE A 411 -30.81 -27.70 -9.90
CA ILE A 411 -30.64 -26.69 -8.86
C ILE A 411 -30.33 -25.31 -9.44
N ALA A 412 -30.59 -24.26 -8.64
CA ALA A 412 -30.22 -22.90 -9.00
C ALA A 412 -28.67 -22.75 -9.02
N THR A 413 -28.14 -21.86 -9.86
CA THR A 413 -26.69 -21.63 -10.00
C THR A 413 -26.03 -21.26 -8.68
N ARG A 414 -26.69 -20.46 -7.81
CA ARG A 414 -26.20 -20.15 -6.46
C ARG A 414 -26.04 -21.38 -5.57
N ALA A 415 -26.97 -22.37 -5.69
CA ALA A 415 -26.87 -23.62 -4.93
C ALA A 415 -25.73 -24.52 -5.48
N ALA A 416 -25.54 -24.52 -6.81
CA ALA A 416 -24.38 -25.19 -7.43
C ALA A 416 -23.04 -24.58 -6.96
N SER A 417 -22.96 -23.24 -6.89
CA SER A 417 -21.80 -22.53 -6.33
C SER A 417 -21.55 -22.93 -4.86
N GLN A 418 -22.60 -22.94 -4.02
CA GLN A 418 -22.46 -23.34 -2.62
C GLN A 418 -22.03 -24.81 -2.47
N ARG A 419 -22.51 -25.70 -3.35
CA ARG A 419 -22.06 -27.09 -3.37
C ARG A 419 -20.55 -27.16 -3.60
N ALA A 420 -20.03 -26.41 -4.58
CA ALA A 420 -18.59 -26.33 -4.81
C ALA A 420 -17.86 -25.75 -3.59
N LEU A 421 -18.37 -24.67 -3.00
CA LEU A 421 -17.79 -24.05 -1.81
C LEU A 421 -17.70 -24.99 -0.61
N ASN A 422 -18.66 -25.92 -0.45
CA ASN A 422 -18.66 -26.92 0.61
C ASN A 422 -17.51 -27.93 0.49
N TYR A 423 -16.94 -28.14 -0.71
CA TYR A 423 -15.72 -28.92 -0.94
C TYR A 423 -14.46 -28.05 -0.85
N LEU A 424 -14.48 -26.89 -1.49
CA LEU A 424 -13.32 -26.01 -1.60
C LEU A 424 -12.97 -25.33 -0.28
N GLY A 425 -13.97 -24.86 0.47
CA GLY A 425 -13.76 -24.11 1.70
C GLY A 425 -12.97 -24.88 2.77
N PRO A 426 -13.28 -26.16 3.06
CA PRO A 426 -12.48 -26.97 3.95
C PRO A 426 -11.09 -27.33 3.41
N ALA A 427 -10.95 -27.51 2.09
CA ALA A 427 -9.74 -27.92 1.43
C ALA A 427 -8.70 -26.80 1.26
N LEU A 428 -9.17 -25.56 1.14
CA LEU A 428 -8.33 -24.38 0.94
C LEU A 428 -8.44 -23.45 2.16
N PRO A 429 -7.61 -23.62 3.18
CA PRO A 429 -7.61 -22.74 4.36
C PRO A 429 -7.40 -21.25 4.01
N GLU A 430 -6.70 -20.97 2.93
CA GLU A 430 -6.46 -19.63 2.39
C GLU A 430 -7.66 -19.01 1.68
N LEU A 431 -8.75 -19.76 1.43
CA LEU A 431 -9.94 -19.23 0.77
C LEU A 431 -10.72 -18.28 1.69
N LEU A 432 -10.76 -17.02 1.33
CA LEU A 432 -11.65 -16.02 1.90
C LEU A 432 -12.85 -15.80 0.98
N GLY A 433 -14.04 -15.74 1.52
CA GLY A 433 -15.27 -15.42 0.79
C GLY A 433 -16.00 -14.25 1.44
N GLY A 434 -17.12 -13.82 0.85
CA GLY A 434 -17.90 -12.75 1.44
C GLY A 434 -19.18 -12.41 0.68
N SER A 435 -19.96 -11.54 1.29
CA SER A 435 -21.19 -11.01 0.68
C SER A 435 -21.60 -9.69 1.31
N ALA A 436 -22.03 -8.76 0.46
CA ALA A 436 -22.66 -7.52 0.88
C ALA A 436 -24.13 -7.78 1.24
N ASP A 437 -24.39 -8.03 2.53
CA ASP A 437 -25.74 -8.26 3.12
C ASP A 437 -26.62 -9.35 2.46
N LEU A 438 -26.05 -10.21 1.61
CA LEU A 438 -26.81 -11.20 0.83
C LEU A 438 -26.31 -12.64 1.02
N THR A 439 -25.61 -12.94 2.11
CA THR A 439 -25.05 -14.28 2.38
C THR A 439 -26.06 -15.39 2.21
N GLY A 440 -27.23 -15.26 2.85
CA GLY A 440 -28.29 -16.26 2.77
C GLY A 440 -28.99 -16.32 1.40
N SER A 441 -29.10 -15.19 0.70
CA SER A 441 -29.77 -15.12 -0.61
C SER A 441 -28.86 -15.64 -1.74
N ASN A 442 -27.56 -15.36 -1.65
CA ASN A 442 -26.57 -15.73 -2.67
C ASN A 442 -25.86 -17.05 -2.36
N LEU A 443 -26.05 -17.60 -1.15
CA LEU A 443 -25.45 -18.85 -0.70
C LEU A 443 -23.91 -18.83 -0.77
N THR A 444 -23.30 -17.73 -0.32
CA THR A 444 -21.85 -17.51 -0.39
C THR A 444 -21.09 -18.17 0.75
N ALA A 445 -21.75 -18.56 1.83
CA ALA A 445 -21.14 -19.26 2.94
C ALA A 445 -21.15 -20.78 2.71
N TRP A 446 -20.04 -21.45 3.01
CA TRP A 446 -19.96 -22.91 3.05
C TRP A 446 -20.21 -23.44 4.47
N LYS A 447 -20.49 -24.74 4.57
CA LYS A 447 -20.81 -25.38 5.86
C LYS A 447 -19.64 -25.27 6.82
N GLY A 448 -19.89 -24.68 8.00
CA GLY A 448 -18.90 -24.54 9.07
C GLY A 448 -17.99 -23.33 8.93
N VAL A 449 -18.15 -22.49 7.91
CA VAL A 449 -17.38 -21.23 7.83
C VAL A 449 -17.85 -20.26 8.91
N GLU A 450 -16.91 -19.63 9.58
CA GLU A 450 -17.18 -18.54 10.53
C GLU A 450 -17.05 -17.17 9.85
N MET A 451 -17.84 -16.21 10.34
CA MET A 451 -17.76 -14.83 9.91
C MET A 451 -16.50 -14.20 10.48
N LEU A 452 -15.77 -13.48 9.65
CA LEU A 452 -14.60 -12.72 10.07
C LEU A 452 -15.03 -11.51 10.92
N ARG A 453 -14.55 -11.44 12.14
CA ARG A 453 -14.87 -10.40 13.14
C ARG A 453 -13.68 -10.11 14.04
N PRO A 454 -13.64 -8.93 14.69
CA PRO A 454 -12.78 -8.74 15.85
C PRO A 454 -13.01 -9.85 16.89
N SER A 455 -11.94 -10.31 17.53
CA SER A 455 -12.02 -11.34 18.57
C SER A 455 -12.79 -10.82 19.77
N ALA A 456 -13.56 -11.72 20.42
CA ALA A 456 -14.27 -11.38 21.66
C ALA A 456 -13.33 -11.22 22.86
N ASP A 457 -12.17 -11.91 22.83
CA ASP A 457 -11.20 -11.92 23.92
C ASP A 457 -10.23 -10.73 23.85
N ASN A 458 -9.89 -10.32 22.63
CA ASN A 458 -9.03 -9.17 22.35
C ASN A 458 -9.46 -8.54 21.03
N ASP A 459 -10.08 -7.39 21.08
CA ASP A 459 -10.61 -6.72 19.88
C ASP A 459 -9.51 -6.15 18.96
N ALA A 460 -8.23 -6.19 19.37
CA ALA A 460 -7.08 -5.95 18.50
C ALA A 460 -6.84 -7.12 17.53
N ASP A 461 -7.35 -8.32 17.84
CA ASP A 461 -7.18 -9.53 17.04
C ASP A 461 -8.44 -9.84 16.23
N LEU A 462 -8.32 -10.80 15.31
CA LEU A 462 -9.42 -11.37 14.56
C LEU A 462 -9.73 -12.79 15.01
N ASN A 463 -10.97 -13.23 14.85
CA ASN A 463 -11.41 -14.57 15.26
C ASN A 463 -11.00 -15.71 14.31
N GLY A 464 -10.22 -15.42 13.25
CA GLY A 464 -9.84 -16.42 12.24
C GLY A 464 -10.97 -16.84 11.29
N GLY A 465 -12.13 -16.17 11.34
CA GLY A 465 -13.23 -16.40 10.40
C GLY A 465 -12.82 -16.11 8.95
N ARG A 466 -13.45 -16.82 8.00
CA ARG A 466 -13.11 -16.74 6.57
C ARG A 466 -14.25 -16.26 5.68
N HIS A 467 -15.33 -15.73 6.26
CA HIS A 467 -16.45 -15.15 5.51
C HIS A 467 -16.64 -13.68 5.92
N ILE A 468 -16.44 -12.78 4.97
CA ILE A 468 -16.56 -11.33 5.13
C ILE A 468 -18.02 -10.93 4.87
N ASN A 469 -18.61 -10.21 5.83
CA ASN A 469 -19.91 -9.57 5.71
C ASN A 469 -19.75 -8.06 5.77
N TYR A 470 -20.38 -7.33 4.87
CA TYR A 470 -20.31 -5.88 4.82
C TYR A 470 -21.59 -5.28 4.19
#